data_3439dd517759f0053d5192caac4ed09b
#
_entry.id   3439dd517759f0053d5192caac4ed09b
#
_cell.length_a   1.000
_cell.length_b   1.000
_cell.length_c   1.000
_cell.angle_alpha   90.00
_cell.angle_beta   90.00
_cell.angle_gamma   90.00
#
_symmetry.space_group_name_H-M   'P 1'
#
loop_
_entity.id
_entity.type
_entity.pdbx_description
1 polymer ?
#
loop_
_entity_poly.entity_id
_entity_poly.type
_entity_poly.pdbx_seq_one_letter_code
_entity_poly.pdbx_strand_id
1 'polypeptide(L)'
;MCGIVGIVDRDLTRAVLPSELEQMVRTLVHRGPDEEGTITVAGVGLGMRRLAIVDLATGQQPILNETGDIKVVANGEIYNFREIQRELEQHGHRFRSRHSDIEVLVHAYEQWGEDFLPKLGGMFALVIWDGRTRTLMAARDRTGEKPLYWTNT
;
A
#
# COMPACT_ATOMS: atom_id res chain seq x y z
N MET A 1 -11.19 7.70 -7.50
CA MET A 1 -10.72 7.03 -6.25
C MET A 1 -10.07 5.71 -6.63
N CYS A 2 -8.94 5.40 -6.05
CA CYS A 2 -8.20 4.17 -6.32
C CYS A 2 -8.95 2.90 -5.84
N GLY A 3 -8.50 1.74 -6.30
CA GLY A 3 -8.94 0.45 -5.79
C GLY A 3 -7.73 -0.43 -5.50
N ILE A 4 -7.76 -1.16 -4.41
CA ILE A 4 -6.69 -2.08 -3.99
C ILE A 4 -7.21 -3.51 -3.90
N VAL A 5 -6.35 -4.46 -4.19
CA VAL A 5 -6.59 -5.90 -4.04
C VAL A 5 -5.38 -6.56 -3.41
N GLY A 6 -5.61 -7.67 -2.71
CA GLY A 6 -4.55 -8.50 -2.17
C GLY A 6 -4.98 -9.96 -2.13
N ILE A 7 -4.03 -10.85 -2.33
CA ILE A 7 -4.17 -12.30 -2.13
C ILE A 7 -3.04 -12.70 -1.20
N VAL A 8 -3.35 -13.51 -0.21
CA VAL A 8 -2.33 -14.14 0.65
C VAL A 8 -2.65 -15.61 0.80
N ASP A 9 -1.69 -16.45 0.47
CA ASP A 9 -1.74 -17.87 0.81
C ASP A 9 -1.35 -18.04 2.28
N ARG A 10 -2.20 -18.72 3.04
CA ARG A 10 -2.05 -18.85 4.49
C ARG A 10 -0.70 -19.42 4.91
N ASP A 11 -0.22 -20.41 4.17
CA ASP A 11 1.04 -21.07 4.45
C ASP A 11 2.23 -20.44 3.72
N LEU A 12 1.96 -19.44 2.87
CA LEU A 12 2.94 -18.78 2.01
C LEU A 12 3.73 -19.75 1.12
N THR A 13 3.15 -20.91 0.82
CA THR A 13 3.77 -21.98 0.03
C THR A 13 3.28 -22.00 -1.40
N ARG A 14 2.01 -21.62 -1.61
CA ARG A 14 1.41 -21.53 -2.94
C ARG A 14 1.83 -20.20 -3.59
N ALA A 15 2.40 -20.27 -4.78
CA ALA A 15 2.64 -19.08 -5.57
C ALA A 15 1.29 -18.44 -6.00
N VAL A 16 1.14 -17.15 -5.74
CA VAL A 16 0.03 -16.38 -6.32
C VAL A 16 0.33 -16.21 -7.80
N LEU A 17 -0.59 -16.66 -8.65
CA LEU A 17 -0.44 -16.52 -10.10
C LEU A 17 -0.68 -15.05 -10.49
N PRO A 18 0.22 -14.43 -11.27
CA PRO A 18 0.01 -13.06 -11.75
C PRO A 18 -1.33 -12.86 -12.43
N SER A 19 -1.80 -13.88 -13.18
CA SER A 19 -3.10 -13.83 -13.88
C SER A 19 -4.30 -13.77 -12.93
N GLU A 20 -4.23 -14.40 -11.75
CA GLU A 20 -5.30 -14.31 -10.73
C GLU A 20 -5.37 -12.88 -10.20
N LEU A 21 -4.21 -12.29 -9.85
CA LEU A 21 -4.12 -10.93 -9.35
C LEU A 21 -4.57 -9.90 -10.40
N GLU A 22 -4.14 -10.06 -11.65
CA GLU A 22 -4.54 -9.20 -12.76
C GLU A 22 -6.06 -9.23 -13.01
N GLN A 23 -6.71 -10.39 -12.90
CA GLN A 23 -8.15 -10.49 -13.01
C GLN A 23 -8.85 -9.67 -11.91
N MET A 24 -8.37 -9.75 -10.68
CA MET A 24 -8.90 -8.93 -9.57
C MET A 24 -8.69 -7.43 -9.83
N VAL A 25 -7.50 -7.03 -10.25
CA VAL A 25 -7.19 -5.63 -10.58
C VAL A 25 -8.09 -5.10 -11.70
N ARG A 26 -8.36 -5.90 -12.73
CA ARG A 26 -9.26 -5.52 -13.83
C ARG A 26 -10.69 -5.23 -13.38
N THR A 27 -11.18 -5.87 -12.33
CA THR A 27 -12.52 -5.56 -11.79
C THR A 27 -12.62 -4.15 -11.23
N LEU A 28 -11.50 -3.52 -10.90
CA LEU A 28 -11.40 -2.21 -10.29
C LEU A 28 -11.14 -1.06 -11.29
N VAL A 29 -11.18 -1.30 -12.59
CA VAL A 29 -10.95 -0.27 -13.63
C VAL A 29 -11.87 0.96 -13.43
N HIS A 30 -13.12 0.73 -13.03
CA HIS A 30 -14.07 1.80 -12.74
C HIS A 30 -13.65 2.70 -11.55
N ARG A 31 -12.77 2.22 -10.67
CA ARG A 31 -12.23 2.96 -9.53
C ARG A 31 -10.99 3.78 -9.90
N GLY A 32 -10.12 3.19 -10.71
CA GLY A 32 -8.85 3.77 -11.11
C GLY A 32 -8.55 3.45 -12.57
N PRO A 33 -9.01 4.29 -13.50
CA PRO A 33 -8.86 4.03 -14.92
C PRO A 33 -7.44 4.26 -15.45
N ASP A 34 -6.64 5.11 -14.76
CA ASP A 34 -5.43 5.68 -15.35
C ASP A 34 -4.24 4.74 -15.32
N GLU A 35 -4.00 4.09 -14.18
CA GLU A 35 -2.82 3.23 -14.00
C GLU A 35 -3.19 1.94 -13.28
N GLU A 36 -2.39 0.92 -13.50
CA GLU A 36 -2.41 -0.32 -12.71
C GLU A 36 -1.01 -0.68 -12.24
N GLY A 37 -0.95 -1.35 -11.11
CA GLY A 37 0.29 -1.92 -10.61
C GLY A 37 0.03 -3.19 -9.84
N THR A 38 0.90 -4.17 -10.03
CA THR A 38 0.85 -5.46 -9.35
C THR A 38 2.23 -5.89 -8.91
N ILE A 39 2.29 -6.61 -7.81
CA ILE A 39 3.50 -7.30 -7.38
C ILE A 39 3.12 -8.65 -6.77
N THR A 40 3.88 -9.68 -7.12
CA THR A 40 3.77 -11.00 -6.52
C THR A 40 5.08 -11.37 -5.84
N VAL A 41 4.98 -11.89 -4.63
CA VAL A 41 6.09 -12.51 -3.89
C VAL A 41 5.59 -13.84 -3.34
N ALA A 42 6.47 -14.66 -2.81
CA ALA A 42 6.09 -15.99 -2.32
C ALA A 42 4.82 -15.95 -1.45
N GLY A 43 3.73 -16.50 -1.96
CA GLY A 43 2.45 -16.61 -1.28
C GLY A 43 1.63 -15.32 -1.16
N VAL A 44 2.09 -14.20 -1.73
CA VAL A 44 1.40 -12.90 -1.63
C VAL A 44 1.32 -12.21 -2.98
N GLY A 45 0.17 -11.65 -3.30
CA GLY A 45 -0.04 -10.75 -4.42
C GLY A 45 -0.71 -9.46 -3.95
N LEU A 46 -0.15 -8.32 -4.32
CA LEU A 46 -0.74 -7.00 -4.08
C LEU A 46 -0.96 -6.29 -5.41
N GLY A 47 -2.11 -5.66 -5.56
CA GLY A 47 -2.44 -4.94 -6.77
C GLY A 47 -3.29 -3.72 -6.52
N MET A 48 -3.24 -2.80 -7.47
CA MET A 48 -4.04 -1.59 -7.40
C MET A 48 -4.43 -1.04 -8.77
N ARG A 49 -5.53 -0.31 -8.78
CA ARG A 49 -5.94 0.58 -9.86
C ARG A 49 -5.93 2.02 -9.35
N ARG A 50 -5.29 2.91 -10.08
CA ARG A 50 -5.07 4.28 -9.67
C ARG A 50 -5.90 5.26 -10.50
N LEU A 51 -6.55 6.19 -9.79
CA LEU A 51 -6.96 7.47 -10.35
C LEU A 51 -5.85 8.47 -9.99
N ALA A 52 -5.09 8.88 -10.98
CA ALA A 52 -3.89 9.70 -10.82
C ALA A 52 -4.29 11.18 -10.67
N ILE A 53 -4.38 11.66 -9.43
CA ILE A 53 -4.71 13.05 -9.09
C ILE A 53 -3.51 13.78 -8.49
N VAL A 54 -2.79 13.12 -7.59
CA VAL A 54 -1.61 13.65 -6.89
C VAL A 54 -0.39 12.84 -7.34
N ASP A 55 0.75 13.51 -7.52
CA ASP A 55 2.02 12.90 -7.90
C ASP A 55 1.93 11.99 -9.14
N LEU A 56 1.60 12.58 -10.27
CA LEU A 56 1.41 11.86 -11.54
C LEU A 56 2.65 11.07 -12.00
N ALA A 57 3.84 11.53 -11.63
CA ALA A 57 5.09 10.97 -12.14
C ALA A 57 5.67 9.85 -11.26
N THR A 58 5.53 9.94 -9.93
CA THR A 58 6.21 9.04 -8.99
C THR A 58 5.28 8.35 -7.99
N GLY A 59 3.98 8.61 -8.05
CA GLY A 59 2.98 8.02 -7.16
C GLY A 59 2.47 6.63 -7.56
N GLN A 60 3.17 5.91 -8.45
CA GLN A 60 2.78 4.55 -8.84
C GLN A 60 2.90 3.59 -7.65
N GLN A 61 1.94 2.67 -7.57
CA GLN A 61 1.90 1.64 -6.54
C GLN A 61 1.92 0.24 -7.18
N PRO A 62 2.39 -0.79 -6.48
CA PRO A 62 2.84 -0.82 -5.07
C PRO A 62 4.10 0.00 -4.82
N ILE A 63 4.15 0.68 -3.65
CA ILE A 63 5.34 1.42 -3.21
C ILE A 63 6.19 0.49 -2.33
N LEU A 64 7.51 0.57 -2.51
CA LEU A 64 8.49 -0.24 -1.80
C LEU A 64 9.41 0.67 -0.98
N ASN A 65 9.86 0.15 0.19
CA ASN A 65 10.97 0.77 0.90
C ASN A 65 12.29 0.62 0.13
N GLU A 66 13.40 1.15 0.64
CA GLU A 66 14.70 1.18 -0.03
C GLU A 66 15.24 -0.22 -0.33
N THR A 67 14.99 -1.19 0.55
CA THR A 67 15.45 -2.59 0.39
C THR A 67 14.50 -3.43 -0.46
N GLY A 68 13.27 -2.98 -0.67
CA GLY A 68 12.22 -3.72 -1.36
C GLY A 68 11.56 -4.82 -0.54
N ASP A 69 11.86 -4.92 0.75
CA ASP A 69 11.28 -5.95 1.64
C ASP A 69 9.86 -5.60 2.06
N ILE A 70 9.58 -4.30 2.24
CA ILE A 70 8.25 -3.80 2.61
C ILE A 70 7.57 -3.24 1.36
N LYS A 71 6.30 -3.61 1.18
CA LYS A 71 5.48 -3.19 0.03
C LYS A 71 4.13 -2.72 0.52
N VAL A 72 3.64 -1.60 -0.03
CA VAL A 72 2.34 -1.04 0.32
C VAL A 72 1.50 -0.77 -0.91
N VAL A 73 0.21 -1.06 -0.80
CA VAL A 73 -0.85 -0.55 -1.67
C VAL A 73 -1.88 0.17 -0.82
N ALA A 74 -2.33 1.32 -1.27
CA ALA A 74 -3.30 2.12 -0.52
C ALA A 74 -4.28 2.85 -1.43
N ASN A 75 -5.51 3.00 -0.95
CA ASN A 75 -6.53 3.86 -1.50
C ASN A 75 -6.88 4.90 -0.44
N GLY A 76 -6.49 6.14 -0.64
CA GLY A 76 -6.75 7.19 0.33
C GLY A 76 -5.90 8.42 0.13
N GLU A 77 -5.83 9.22 1.18
CA GLU A 77 -5.04 10.44 1.27
C GLU A 77 -4.57 10.64 2.70
N ILE A 78 -3.28 10.84 2.90
CA ILE A 78 -2.66 11.09 4.20
C ILE A 78 -2.42 12.58 4.34
N TYR A 79 -3.26 13.27 5.09
CA TYR A 79 -3.28 14.73 5.16
C TYR A 79 -2.03 15.31 5.81
N ASN A 80 -1.49 14.63 6.83
CA ASN A 80 -0.31 15.05 7.56
C ASN A 80 1.00 14.42 7.04
N PHE A 81 1.03 13.97 5.77
CA PHE A 81 2.18 13.27 5.21
C PHE A 81 3.49 14.08 5.28
N ARG A 82 3.42 15.41 5.13
CA ARG A 82 4.61 16.26 5.17
C ARG A 82 5.27 16.31 6.55
N GLU A 83 4.48 16.21 7.61
CA GLU A 83 4.98 16.17 8.99
C GLU A 83 5.65 14.82 9.23
N ILE A 84 4.98 13.74 8.87
CA ILE A 84 5.49 12.38 8.96
C ILE A 84 6.77 12.23 8.13
N GLN A 85 6.79 12.73 6.90
CA GLN A 85 7.97 12.68 6.03
C GLN A 85 9.19 13.36 6.69
N ARG A 86 9.03 14.56 7.25
CA ARG A 86 10.13 15.27 7.93
C ARG A 86 10.66 14.49 9.13
N GLU A 87 9.79 13.87 9.93
CA GLU A 87 10.17 13.01 11.05
C GLU A 87 10.96 11.80 10.56
N LEU A 88 10.49 11.12 9.49
CA LEU A 88 11.15 9.97 8.90
C LEU A 88 12.50 10.31 8.25
N GLU A 89 12.62 11.46 7.60
CA GLU A 89 13.90 11.96 7.06
C GLU A 89 14.95 12.18 8.16
N GLN A 90 14.53 12.63 9.35
CA GLN A 90 15.43 12.75 10.53
C GLN A 90 15.89 11.37 11.04
N HIS A 91 15.11 10.32 10.83
CA HIS A 91 15.48 8.93 11.11
C HIS A 91 16.30 8.26 9.99
N GLY A 92 16.57 9.00 8.91
CA GLY A 92 17.44 8.54 7.81
C GLY A 92 16.73 7.92 6.63
N HIS A 93 15.39 7.87 6.63
CA HIS A 93 14.62 7.39 5.49
C HIS A 93 14.76 8.32 4.28
N ARG A 94 14.76 7.72 3.08
CA ARG A 94 14.92 8.44 1.81
C ARG A 94 13.70 8.27 0.94
N PHE A 95 13.06 9.37 0.63
CA PHE A 95 11.87 9.42 -0.20
C PHE A 95 12.24 9.57 -1.69
N ARG A 96 11.54 8.85 -2.55
CA ARG A 96 11.65 8.97 -4.02
C ARG A 96 10.83 10.15 -4.52
N SER A 97 9.71 10.42 -3.84
CA SER A 97 8.81 11.52 -4.16
C SER A 97 8.75 12.53 -3.01
N ARG A 98 8.69 13.81 -3.38
CA ARG A 98 8.39 14.90 -2.42
C ARG A 98 6.89 15.20 -2.32
N HIS A 99 6.09 14.58 -3.15
CA HIS A 99 4.67 14.90 -3.34
C HIS A 99 3.74 13.73 -3.08
N SER A 100 4.25 12.51 -2.97
CA SER A 100 3.45 11.33 -2.66
C SER A 100 3.11 11.30 -1.17
N ASP A 101 1.83 11.42 -0.89
CA ASP A 101 1.28 11.24 0.45
C ASP A 101 1.23 9.77 0.88
N ILE A 102 1.30 8.83 -0.07
CA ILE A 102 1.23 7.39 0.21
C ILE A 102 2.62 6.80 0.52
N GLU A 103 3.70 7.38 0.01
CA GLU A 103 5.05 6.86 0.25
C GLU A 103 5.43 6.88 1.74
N VAL A 104 4.89 7.82 2.51
CA VAL A 104 5.14 7.85 3.97
C VAL A 104 4.71 6.58 4.68
N LEU A 105 3.74 5.82 4.14
CA LEU A 105 3.21 4.61 4.76
C LEU A 105 4.26 3.49 4.84
N VAL A 106 5.06 3.29 3.79
CA VAL A 106 6.07 2.23 3.77
C VAL A 106 7.19 2.54 4.76
N HIS A 107 7.66 3.78 4.81
CA HIS A 107 8.71 4.22 5.71
C HIS A 107 8.23 4.33 7.17
N ALA A 108 6.99 4.78 7.38
CA ALA A 108 6.38 4.84 8.71
C ALA A 108 6.21 3.45 9.33
N TYR A 109 5.75 2.47 8.54
CA TYR A 109 5.68 1.09 8.99
C TYR A 109 7.08 0.53 9.29
N GLU A 110 8.07 0.81 8.44
CA GLU A 110 9.45 0.36 8.67
C GLU A 110 10.02 0.90 9.97
N GLN A 111 9.76 2.16 10.28
CA GLN A 111 10.29 2.86 11.45
C GLN A 111 9.57 2.48 12.75
N TRP A 112 8.23 2.38 12.71
CA TRP A 112 7.42 2.28 13.93
C TRP A 112 6.57 1.01 14.02
N GLY A 113 6.64 0.10 13.03
CA GLY A 113 5.76 -1.06 12.99
C GLY A 113 4.29 -0.63 12.98
N GLU A 114 3.43 -1.35 13.69
CA GLU A 114 1.99 -1.05 13.78
C GLU A 114 1.69 0.29 14.48
N ASP A 115 2.61 0.80 15.29
CA ASP A 115 2.46 2.07 16.02
C ASP A 115 2.45 3.31 15.10
N PHE A 116 2.69 3.13 13.79
CA PHE A 116 2.51 4.22 12.84
C PHE A 116 1.03 4.59 12.61
N LEU A 117 0.09 3.64 12.75
CA LEU A 117 -1.32 3.87 12.47
C LEU A 117 -1.94 5.03 13.28
N PRO A 118 -1.68 5.16 14.61
CA PRO A 118 -2.14 6.30 15.39
C PRO A 118 -1.59 7.65 14.93
N LYS A 119 -0.45 7.68 14.26
CA LYS A 119 0.19 8.91 13.75
C LYS A 119 -0.47 9.43 12.48
N LEU A 120 -1.21 8.58 11.75
CA LEU A 120 -1.84 8.95 10.49
C LEU A 120 -3.06 9.85 10.70
N GLY A 121 -3.08 11.00 10.03
CA GLY A 121 -4.25 11.83 9.83
C GLY A 121 -4.69 11.74 8.38
N GLY A 122 -5.90 11.22 8.12
CA GLY A 122 -6.35 11.05 6.75
C GLY A 122 -7.47 10.02 6.60
N MET A 123 -7.84 9.76 5.35
CA MET A 123 -8.79 8.75 4.95
C MET A 123 -8.06 7.68 4.14
N PHE A 124 -8.08 6.42 4.55
CA PHE A 124 -7.32 5.38 3.88
C PHE A 124 -7.85 3.97 4.10
N ALA A 125 -7.60 3.13 3.11
CA ALA A 125 -7.53 1.68 3.23
C ALA A 125 -6.19 1.25 2.63
N LEU A 126 -5.42 0.46 3.37
CA LEU A 126 -4.08 0.06 3.00
C LEU A 126 -3.83 -1.42 3.27
N VAL A 127 -2.90 -1.98 2.51
CA VAL A 127 -2.33 -3.30 2.77
C VAL A 127 -0.81 -3.18 2.66
N ILE A 128 -0.12 -3.69 3.68
CA ILE A 128 1.34 -3.75 3.75
C ILE A 128 1.78 -5.21 3.82
N TRP A 129 2.75 -5.56 3.00
CA TRP A 129 3.49 -6.80 3.12
C TRP A 129 4.91 -6.51 3.62
N ASP A 130 5.28 -7.14 4.74
CA ASP A 130 6.65 -7.15 5.24
C ASP A 130 7.28 -8.54 5.02
N GLY A 131 8.16 -8.63 4.05
CA GLY A 131 8.87 -9.86 3.71
C GLY A 131 9.87 -10.32 4.76
N ARG A 132 10.36 -9.41 5.62
CA ARG A 132 11.31 -9.72 6.71
C ARG A 132 10.66 -10.56 7.81
N THR A 133 9.43 -10.19 8.16
CA THR A 133 8.64 -10.86 9.21
C THR A 133 7.59 -11.82 8.64
N ARG A 134 7.40 -11.81 7.30
CA ARG A 134 6.35 -12.55 6.59
C ARG A 134 4.95 -12.18 7.11
N THR A 135 4.73 -10.90 7.33
CA THR A 135 3.50 -10.36 7.88
C THR A 135 2.73 -9.56 6.82
N LEU A 136 1.46 -9.89 6.65
CA LEU A 136 0.51 -9.04 5.92
C LEU A 136 -0.31 -8.25 6.93
N MET A 137 -0.26 -6.93 6.84
CA MET A 137 -1.09 -6.03 7.62
C MET A 137 -2.10 -5.35 6.71
N ALA A 138 -3.36 -5.32 7.13
CA ALA A 138 -4.42 -4.57 6.47
C ALA A 138 -5.08 -3.61 7.46
N ALA A 139 -5.25 -2.36 7.07
CA ALA A 139 -5.83 -1.34 7.94
C ALA A 139 -6.69 -0.35 7.15
N ARG A 140 -7.63 0.28 7.86
CA ARG A 140 -8.40 1.40 7.33
C ARG A 140 -8.47 2.54 8.34
N ASP A 141 -8.84 3.73 7.88
CA ASP A 141 -9.02 4.88 8.72
C ASP A 141 -10.07 4.67 9.83
N ARG A 142 -9.96 5.49 10.89
CA ARG A 142 -10.79 5.34 12.11
C ARG A 142 -12.29 5.51 11.86
N THR A 143 -12.65 6.34 10.91
CA THR A 143 -14.06 6.63 10.57
C THR A 143 -14.61 5.68 9.51
N GLY A 144 -13.74 4.88 8.87
CA GLY A 144 -14.12 3.94 7.83
C GLY A 144 -14.53 4.63 6.52
N GLU A 145 -13.98 5.82 6.23
CA GLU A 145 -14.26 6.53 4.99
C GLU A 145 -13.83 5.74 3.76
N LYS A 146 -12.74 5.01 3.86
CA LYS A 146 -12.33 4.06 2.83
C LYS A 146 -12.72 2.64 3.25
N PRO A 147 -13.56 1.96 2.45
CA PRO A 147 -13.94 0.58 2.75
C PRO A 147 -12.75 -0.37 2.56
N LEU A 148 -12.68 -1.36 3.44
CA LEU A 148 -11.77 -2.49 3.33
C LEU A 148 -12.55 -3.77 3.63
N TYR A 149 -12.54 -4.72 2.69
CA TYR A 149 -13.20 -6.01 2.81
C TYR A 149 -12.17 -7.12 2.70
N TRP A 150 -12.37 -8.17 3.45
CA TRP A 150 -11.56 -9.39 3.34
C TRP A 150 -12.44 -10.63 3.46
N THR A 151 -11.97 -11.72 2.89
CA THR A 151 -12.61 -13.02 2.98
C THR A 151 -11.55 -14.10 3.10
N ASN A 152 -11.91 -15.21 3.73
CA ASN A 152 -11.10 -16.42 3.78
C ASN A 152 -11.83 -17.50 2.98
N THR A 153 -11.15 -18.09 2.01
CA THR A 153 -11.67 -19.16 1.14
C THR A 153 -10.93 -20.45 1.37
#